data_5fb362c11d76688503346cf952d10357
#
_entry.id   5fb362c11d76688503346cf952d10357
#
_cell.length_a   1.000
_cell.length_b   1.000
_cell.length_c   1.000
_cell.angle_alpha   90.00
_cell.angle_beta   90.00
_cell.angle_gamma   90.00
#
_symmetry.space_group_name_H-M   'P 1'
#
loop_
_entity.id
_entity.type
_entity.pdbx_description
1 polymer ?
#
loop_
_entity_poly.entity_id
_entity_poly.type
_entity_poly.pdbx_seq_one_letter_code
_entity_poly.pdbx_strand_id
1 'polypeptide(L)' 'MKVGDLVKLKWRGNGHPGIGLIVETEDGEYRVLWDSTTWSMSLWRERELEVFDEGG' A
#
# COMPACT_ATOMS: atom_id res chain seq x y z
N MET A 1 0.40 -9.45 -5.37
CA MET A 1 1.24 -8.52 -4.58
C MET A 1 2.23 -9.29 -3.76
N LYS A 2 3.38 -8.71 -3.57
CA LYS A 2 4.45 -9.35 -2.82
C LYS A 2 5.32 -8.30 -2.17
N VAL A 3 6.15 -8.71 -1.24
CA VAL A 3 7.11 -7.82 -0.61
C VAL A 3 7.97 -7.16 -1.69
N GLY A 4 8.12 -5.85 -1.57
CA GLY A 4 8.87 -5.08 -2.55
C GLY A 4 8.01 -4.38 -3.60
N ASP A 5 6.73 -4.72 -3.66
CA ASP A 5 5.82 -4.07 -4.61
C ASP A 5 5.42 -2.69 -4.10
N LEU A 6 5.31 -1.76 -5.01
CA LEU A 6 4.76 -0.44 -4.70
C LEU A 6 3.26 -0.50 -4.91
N VAL A 7 2.51 0.07 -3.98
CA VAL A 7 1.06 0.02 -4.01
C VAL A 7 0.46 1.37 -3.65
N LYS A 8 -0.82 1.51 -3.92
CA LYS A 8 -1.59 2.67 -3.51
C LYS A 8 -2.98 2.20 -3.12
N LEU A 9 -3.71 3.03 -2.39
CA LEU A 9 -5.07 2.69 -2.01
C LEU A 9 -5.98 2.82 -3.22
N LYS A 10 -6.93 1.90 -3.34
CA LYS A 10 -7.90 1.94 -4.43
C LYS A 10 -8.87 3.09 -4.29
N TRP A 11 -9.25 3.40 -3.06
CA TRP A 11 -10.20 4.50 -2.85
C TRP A 11 -9.47 5.83 -2.95
N ARG A 12 -10.23 6.85 -3.32
CA ARG A 12 -9.71 8.20 -3.43
C ARG A 12 -10.47 9.09 -2.47
N GLY A 13 -9.78 10.04 -1.89
CA GLY A 13 -10.41 10.96 -0.96
C GLY A 13 -9.34 11.76 -0.23
N ASN A 14 -9.80 12.60 0.68
CA ASN A 14 -8.88 13.39 1.47
C ASN A 14 -8.10 12.48 2.40
N GLY A 15 -6.85 12.82 2.63
CA GLY A 15 -6.02 12.02 3.51
C GLY A 15 -5.40 10.80 2.87
N HIS A 16 -5.40 10.75 1.55
CA HIS A 16 -4.77 9.64 0.83
C HIS A 16 -3.27 9.63 1.14
N PRO A 17 -2.72 8.48 1.55
CA PRO A 17 -1.32 8.41 1.98
C PRO A 17 -0.30 8.43 0.85
N GLY A 18 -0.73 8.38 -0.39
CA GLY A 18 0.19 8.35 -1.52
C GLY A 18 0.61 6.93 -1.86
N ILE A 19 1.89 6.73 -2.06
CA ILE A 19 2.44 5.44 -2.47
C ILE A 19 3.04 4.73 -1.28
N GLY A 20 2.81 3.42 -1.20
CA GLY A 20 3.36 2.60 -0.15
C GLY A 20 4.21 1.48 -0.70
N LEU A 21 5.03 0.91 0.16
CA LEU A 21 5.88 -0.22 -0.16
C LEU A 21 5.46 -1.40 0.71
N ILE A 22 5.18 -2.53 0.09
CA ILE A 22 4.86 -3.73 0.84
C ILE A 22 6.13 -4.26 1.46
N VAL A 23 6.15 -4.32 2.79
CA VAL A 23 7.33 -4.79 3.52
C VAL A 23 7.13 -6.17 4.13
N GLU A 24 5.88 -6.62 4.21
CA GLU A 24 5.59 -7.94 4.76
C GLU A 24 4.21 -8.39 4.30
N THR A 25 4.03 -9.71 4.16
CA THR A 25 2.73 -10.28 3.82
C THR A 25 2.41 -11.38 4.82
N GLU A 26 1.12 -11.49 5.19
CA GLU A 26 0.68 -12.49 6.15
C GLU A 26 -0.81 -12.74 6.00
N ASP A 27 -1.16 -14.00 5.70
CA ASP A 27 -2.57 -14.44 5.66
C ASP A 27 -3.51 -13.50 4.92
N GLY A 28 -3.09 -13.07 3.73
CA GLY A 28 -3.94 -12.22 2.90
C GLY A 28 -3.91 -10.76 3.29
N GLU A 29 -3.07 -10.41 4.25
CA GLU A 29 -2.88 -9.03 4.63
C GLU A 29 -1.47 -8.59 4.25
N TYR A 30 -1.35 -7.29 3.99
CA TYR A 30 -0.07 -6.73 3.58
C TYR A 30 0.29 -5.59 4.51
N ARG A 31 1.51 -5.65 5.00
CA ARG A 31 2.04 -4.56 5.81
C ARG A 31 2.70 -3.57 4.85
N VAL A 32 2.20 -2.36 4.86
CA VAL A 32 2.61 -1.33 3.90
C VAL A 32 3.24 -0.15 4.64
N LEU A 33 4.41 0.25 4.17
CA LEU A 33 5.08 1.44 4.68
C LEU A 33 4.77 2.58 3.72
N TRP A 34 4.03 3.58 4.20
CA TRP A 34 3.58 4.67 3.37
C TRP A 34 4.59 5.81 3.33
N ASP A 35 4.63 6.48 2.19
CA ASP A 35 5.52 7.62 1.99
C ASP A 35 4.82 8.90 2.46
N SER A 36 4.49 8.92 3.73
CA SER A 36 3.79 10.05 4.32
C SER A 36 4.13 10.13 5.80
N THR A 37 4.33 11.34 6.29
CA THR A 37 4.62 11.53 7.71
C THR A 37 3.39 11.30 8.57
N THR A 38 2.21 11.44 8.00
CA THR A 38 0.96 11.23 8.73
C THR A 38 0.63 9.76 8.87
N TRP A 39 0.97 8.99 7.85
CA TRP A 39 0.67 7.56 7.82
C TRP A 39 1.95 6.78 8.08
N SER A 40 1.88 5.89 9.02
CA SER A 40 3.00 5.01 9.31
C SER A 40 2.68 3.64 8.72
N MET A 41 3.49 2.65 9.09
CA MET A 41 3.26 1.28 8.65
C MET A 41 1.90 0.80 9.13
N SER A 42 1.12 0.21 8.22
CA SER A 42 -0.21 -0.29 8.58
C SER A 42 -0.52 -1.55 7.76
N LEU A 43 -1.52 -2.29 8.23
CA LEU A 43 -1.96 -3.52 7.58
C LEU A 43 -3.16 -3.24 6.70
N TRP A 44 -3.14 -3.82 5.49
CA TRP A 44 -4.20 -3.64 4.52
C TRP A 44 -4.50 -4.97 3.84
N ARG A 45 -5.70 -5.11 3.33
CA ARG A 45 -6.06 -6.29 2.57
C ARG A 45 -5.90 -6.02 1.09
N GLU A 46 -5.69 -7.09 0.33
CA GLU A 46 -5.46 -6.96 -1.11
C GLU A 46 -6.54 -6.14 -1.80
N ARG A 47 -7.79 -6.32 -1.40
CA ARG A 47 -8.90 -5.61 -2.04
C ARG A 47 -8.86 -4.09 -1.83
N GLU A 48 -8.06 -3.65 -0.88
CA GLU A 48 -7.95 -2.22 -0.59
C GLU A 48 -6.77 -1.58 -1.29
N LEU A 49 -5.92 -2.40 -1.88
CA LEU A 49 -4.68 -1.95 -2.49
C LEU A 49 -4.69 -2.26 -3.98
N GLU A 50 -3.92 -1.48 -4.72
CA GLU A 50 -3.63 -1.83 -6.10
C GLU A 50 -2.15 -1.57 -6.34
N VAL A 51 -1.54 -2.40 -7.18
CA VAL A 51 -0.13 -2.26 -7.48
C VAL A 51 0.08 -0.99 -8.27
N PHE A 52 1.05 -0.20 -7.84
CA PHE A 52 1.44 0.99 -8.58
C PHE A 52 2.37 0.57 -9.70
N ASP A 53 1.86 0.63 -10.92
CA ASP A 53 2.63 0.20 -12.08
C ASP A 53 3.04 1.43 -12.88
N GLU A 54 4.25 1.87 -12.64
CA GLU A 54 4.79 3.04 -13.29
C GLU A 54 5.14 2.78 -14.75
N GLY A 55 5.43 1.55 -15.06
CA GLY A 55 5.83 1.18 -16.41
C GLY A 55 4.66 0.99 -17.37
N GLY A 56 3.52 0.99 -16.87
CA GLY A 56 2.33 0.97 -17.69
C GLY A 56 1.94 -0.27 -18.30
#